data_4dd8570e06c98c2c3cc5f09e94dee823
#
_entry.id   4dd8570e06c98c2c3cc5f09e94dee823
#
_cell.length_a   1.000
_cell.length_b   1.000
_cell.length_c   1.000
_cell.angle_alpha   90.00
_cell.angle_beta   90.00
_cell.angle_gamma   90.00
#
_symmetry.space_group_name_H-M   'P 1'
#
loop_
_entity.id
_entity.type
_entity.pdbx_description
1 polymer ?
#
loop_
_entity_poly.entity_id
_entity_poly.type
_entity_poly.pdbx_seq_one_letter_code
_entity_poly.pdbx_strand_id
1 'polypeptide(L)'
;MESILVKQLFRESEKFADKDICISGWIRTLRSSKAFGFIEVNDGSFFKNVQVIFEDTLENFKEIEKLSISSSITVEGKLVLTPGMKQPFEIKATKIVVEGESSSDYPLQKKRHTFEYLRTIAHLRPRSNAFSAVFRVRSLVAYAIHSFFNERGFVYTHTPLITGSDCEGAGEMFKVTTLDLENVPMTEDKKIDYKKDFFGKETNLTVSGQLAAECYALAFRNVYTFGPTFRAENSNTARHAAEFWMVEPEIAFADLQDDMELAEDMIKYIINYVIENAPEEMEFFNSFVDKGLLERLNHVATSEFGRVTYTEAVDILKKADKEFQYPVEWGCDLQTEHERYLTEEVFKKPVFVTDYPKEIKAFYMRMNEDNKTVAAMDLLVPGIGEIIGGSQREERYDVLLDRIKELGLNPEDYWWYLELRKYGGTKHAGYGLGFERMIMYVTGMSNIRDVIPFPRTTGTAEF
;
A
#
# COMPACT_ATOMS: atom_id res chain seq x y z
N MET A 1 30.93 -12.36 20.98
CA MET A 1 29.59 -12.53 21.62
C MET A 1 28.55 -12.46 20.48
N GLU A 2 27.45 -13.24 20.57
CA GLU A 2 26.38 -13.17 19.56
C GLU A 2 25.63 -11.82 19.68
N SER A 3 25.31 -11.19 18.54
CA SER A 3 24.64 -9.89 18.52
C SER A 3 23.15 -10.05 18.86
N ILE A 4 22.67 -9.23 19.79
CA ILE A 4 21.26 -9.18 20.23
C ILE A 4 20.55 -8.05 19.45
N LEU A 5 19.30 -8.30 19.02
CA LEU A 5 18.51 -7.28 18.32
C LEU A 5 18.04 -6.18 19.29
N VAL A 6 18.12 -4.94 18.86
CA VAL A 6 17.62 -3.78 19.61
C VAL A 6 16.14 -3.94 19.98
N LYS A 7 15.32 -4.51 19.08
CA LYS A 7 13.93 -4.84 19.36
C LYS A 7 13.77 -5.76 20.61
N GLN A 8 14.65 -6.73 20.76
CA GLN A 8 14.62 -7.65 21.90
C GLN A 8 15.01 -6.93 23.19
N LEU A 9 16.00 -6.03 23.14
CA LEU A 9 16.39 -5.24 24.31
C LEU A 9 15.25 -4.35 24.80
N PHE A 10 14.50 -3.70 23.90
CA PHE A 10 13.33 -2.89 24.30
C PHE A 10 12.18 -3.70 24.86
N ARG A 11 11.97 -4.93 24.40
CA ARG A 11 10.89 -5.81 24.87
C ARG A 11 11.20 -6.50 26.20
N GLU A 12 12.47 -6.78 26.45
CA GLU A 12 12.93 -7.67 27.53
C GLU A 12 14.12 -7.07 28.31
N SER A 13 14.19 -5.74 28.43
CA SER A 13 15.36 -5.05 29.01
C SER A 13 15.78 -5.58 30.38
N GLU A 14 14.83 -5.96 31.24
CA GLU A 14 15.10 -6.51 32.58
C GLU A 14 15.89 -7.84 32.53
N LYS A 15 15.69 -8.66 31.48
CA LYS A 15 16.45 -9.89 31.29
C LYS A 15 17.95 -9.66 31.02
N PHE A 16 18.27 -8.47 30.50
CA PHE A 16 19.62 -8.09 30.12
C PHE A 16 20.26 -7.10 31.12
N ALA A 17 19.54 -6.71 32.16
CA ALA A 17 20.04 -5.80 33.19
C ALA A 17 21.35 -6.30 33.79
N ASP A 18 22.36 -5.42 33.85
CA ASP A 18 23.72 -5.66 34.32
C ASP A 18 24.49 -6.81 33.63
N LYS A 19 24.00 -7.28 32.47
CA LYS A 19 24.71 -8.28 31.67
C LYS A 19 25.53 -7.64 30.57
N ASP A 20 26.61 -8.32 30.19
CA ASP A 20 27.37 -7.99 29.00
C ASP A 20 26.58 -8.45 27.75
N ILE A 21 26.42 -7.53 26.83
CA ILE A 21 25.68 -7.73 25.58
C ILE A 21 26.49 -7.25 24.38
N CYS A 22 26.09 -7.69 23.21
CA CYS A 22 26.64 -7.23 21.93
C CYS A 22 25.51 -6.78 21.03
N ILE A 23 25.67 -5.61 20.39
CA ILE A 23 24.77 -5.11 19.33
C ILE A 23 25.58 -4.65 18.13
N SER A 24 25.04 -4.77 16.93
CA SER A 24 25.64 -4.22 15.72
C SER A 24 24.62 -3.30 15.04
N GLY A 25 25.03 -2.16 14.53
CA GLY A 25 24.11 -1.22 13.90
C GLY A 25 24.81 0.02 13.36
N TRP A 26 23.99 0.99 12.97
CA TRP A 26 24.43 2.24 12.36
C TRP A 26 24.28 3.41 13.32
N ILE A 27 25.28 4.29 13.33
CA ILE A 27 25.27 5.53 14.12
C ILE A 27 24.19 6.48 13.59
N ARG A 28 23.25 6.85 14.45
CA ARG A 28 22.22 7.85 14.18
C ARG A 28 22.60 9.24 14.67
N THR A 29 23.21 9.30 15.84
CA THR A 29 23.80 10.51 16.39
C THR A 29 25.06 10.15 17.17
N LEU A 30 26.04 11.05 17.16
CA LEU A 30 27.23 10.97 17.99
C LEU A 30 27.48 12.33 18.62
N ARG A 31 27.81 12.34 19.91
CA ARG A 31 28.24 13.50 20.67
C ARG A 31 29.35 13.07 21.60
N SER A 32 30.47 13.77 21.59
CA SER A 32 31.59 13.48 22.47
C SER A 32 32.01 14.71 23.27
N SER A 33 32.63 14.46 24.41
CA SER A 33 33.34 15.40 25.25
C SER A 33 34.77 14.87 25.45
N LYS A 34 35.58 15.56 26.24
CA LYS A 34 37.01 15.16 26.41
C LYS A 34 37.18 13.77 27.03
N ALA A 35 36.25 13.29 27.86
CA ALA A 35 36.38 12.07 28.64
C ALA A 35 35.35 10.99 28.32
N PHE A 36 34.21 11.34 27.68
CA PHE A 36 33.15 10.41 27.36
C PHE A 36 32.29 10.92 26.18
N GLY A 37 31.51 10.03 25.57
CA GLY A 37 30.55 10.37 24.54
C GLY A 37 29.32 9.50 24.54
N PHE A 38 28.34 9.89 23.72
CA PHE A 38 27.07 9.21 23.51
C PHE A 38 26.90 8.92 22.03
N ILE A 39 26.52 7.70 21.73
CA ILE A 39 26.13 7.27 20.39
C ILE A 39 24.71 6.76 20.44
N GLU A 40 23.82 7.22 19.55
CA GLU A 40 22.57 6.52 19.29
C GLU A 40 22.80 5.55 18.14
N VAL A 41 22.54 4.25 18.41
CA VAL A 41 22.69 3.15 17.44
C VAL A 41 21.32 2.63 17.07
N ASN A 42 21.12 2.38 15.79
CA ASN A 42 19.94 1.69 15.26
C ASN A 42 20.42 0.47 14.45
N ASP A 43 19.92 -0.71 14.81
CA ASP A 43 20.26 -1.98 14.14
C ASP A 43 19.28 -2.36 13.02
N GLY A 44 18.27 -1.53 12.76
CA GLY A 44 17.21 -1.83 11.81
C GLY A 44 16.09 -2.74 12.33
N SER A 45 16.22 -3.39 13.49
CA SER A 45 15.19 -4.29 14.02
C SER A 45 14.03 -3.56 14.70
N PHE A 46 14.25 -2.33 15.14
CA PHE A 46 13.26 -1.53 15.88
C PHE A 46 13.28 -0.07 15.45
N PHE A 47 12.16 0.64 15.65
CA PHE A 47 12.08 2.06 15.28
C PHE A 47 12.92 2.96 16.17
N LYS A 48 12.96 2.69 17.48
CA LYS A 48 13.77 3.46 18.44
C LYS A 48 15.25 3.08 18.37
N ASN A 49 16.11 4.05 18.72
CA ASN A 49 17.54 3.87 18.83
C ASN A 49 17.94 3.47 20.25
N VAL A 50 19.09 2.82 20.39
CA VAL A 50 19.71 2.55 21.70
C VAL A 50 20.79 3.58 21.96
N GLN A 51 20.86 4.11 23.17
CA GLN A 51 21.95 4.95 23.62
C GLN A 51 23.12 4.11 24.11
N VAL A 52 24.28 4.37 23.55
CA VAL A 52 25.58 3.79 23.96
C VAL A 52 26.41 4.89 24.57
N ILE A 53 26.98 4.64 25.74
CA ILE A 53 27.98 5.49 26.40
C ILE A 53 29.34 4.87 26.16
N PHE A 54 30.32 5.70 25.75
CA PHE A 54 31.69 5.32 25.59
C PHE A 54 32.61 6.30 26.29
N GLU A 55 33.70 5.81 26.89
CA GLU A 55 34.63 6.55 27.72
C GLU A 55 36.03 6.53 27.11
N ASP A 56 36.90 7.47 27.55
CA ASP A 56 38.28 7.59 27.11
C ASP A 56 39.21 6.43 27.53
N THR A 57 38.67 5.50 28.30
CA THR A 57 39.26 4.20 28.62
C THR A 57 39.31 3.23 27.44
N LEU A 58 38.49 3.45 26.40
CA LEU A 58 38.53 2.65 25.17
C LEU A 58 39.79 2.94 24.35
N GLU A 59 40.47 1.88 23.92
CA GLU A 59 41.72 2.01 23.12
C GLU A 59 41.56 2.88 21.86
N ASN A 60 40.39 2.77 21.21
CA ASN A 60 40.08 3.51 19.97
C ASN A 60 39.15 4.71 20.18
N PHE A 61 39.07 5.28 21.40
CA PHE A 61 38.23 6.46 21.69
C PHE A 61 38.42 7.59 20.67
N LYS A 62 39.66 7.89 20.28
CA LYS A 62 40.01 8.93 19.31
C LYS A 62 39.55 8.69 17.88
N GLU A 63 39.35 7.43 17.52
CA GLU A 63 38.76 7.00 16.26
C GLU A 63 37.24 7.16 16.34
N ILE A 64 36.60 6.65 17.39
CA ILE A 64 35.18 6.68 17.59
C ILE A 64 34.62 8.10 17.62
N GLU A 65 35.29 9.03 18.33
CA GLU A 65 34.82 10.42 18.44
C GLU A 65 34.76 11.18 17.11
N LYS A 66 35.42 10.68 16.06
CA LYS A 66 35.48 11.26 14.72
C LYS A 66 34.50 10.61 13.73
N LEU A 67 33.82 9.53 14.12
CA LEU A 67 32.93 8.82 13.22
C LEU A 67 31.76 9.70 12.79
N SER A 68 31.42 9.58 11.54
CA SER A 68 30.24 10.23 10.95
C SER A 68 28.98 9.42 11.21
N ILE A 69 27.83 10.10 11.17
CA ILE A 69 26.52 9.43 11.16
C ILE A 69 26.45 8.45 9.98
N SER A 70 25.71 7.35 10.17
CA SER A 70 25.61 6.21 9.23
C SER A 70 26.84 5.30 9.19
N SER A 71 27.93 5.56 9.92
CA SER A 71 28.97 4.55 10.14
C SER A 71 28.38 3.33 10.84
N SER A 72 28.81 2.14 10.47
CA SER A 72 28.41 0.87 11.08
C SER A 72 29.40 0.45 12.15
N ILE A 73 28.88 0.05 13.29
CA ILE A 73 29.68 -0.35 14.46
C ILE A 73 29.10 -1.59 15.13
N THR A 74 29.98 -2.36 15.77
CA THR A 74 29.62 -3.41 16.73
C THR A 74 30.05 -2.97 18.12
N VAL A 75 29.13 -3.01 19.07
CA VAL A 75 29.34 -2.56 20.45
C VAL A 75 29.18 -3.74 21.39
N GLU A 76 30.21 -4.02 22.18
CA GLU A 76 30.13 -4.89 23.36
C GLU A 76 30.11 -4.01 24.61
N GLY A 77 29.24 -4.31 25.56
CA GLY A 77 29.12 -3.53 26.76
C GLY A 77 28.04 -4.01 27.71
N LYS A 78 27.95 -3.35 28.85
CA LYS A 78 26.97 -3.69 29.90
C LYS A 78 25.70 -2.88 29.70
N LEU A 79 24.54 -3.57 29.69
CA LEU A 79 23.23 -2.90 29.70
C LEU A 79 22.90 -2.43 31.13
N VAL A 80 22.62 -1.15 31.26
CA VAL A 80 22.24 -0.51 32.52
C VAL A 80 20.84 0.06 32.41
N LEU A 81 19.94 -0.36 33.29
CA LEU A 81 18.58 0.21 33.37
C LEU A 81 18.63 1.64 33.87
N THR A 82 17.81 2.49 33.26
CA THR A 82 17.72 3.94 33.60
C THR A 82 16.26 4.32 33.89
N PRO A 83 15.66 3.81 34.98
CA PRO A 83 14.27 4.05 35.31
C PRO A 83 14.00 5.54 35.53
N GLY A 84 12.91 6.04 34.94
CA GLY A 84 12.53 7.47 35.00
C GLY A 84 13.27 8.39 34.03
N MET A 85 14.23 7.89 33.27
CA MET A 85 14.87 8.66 32.19
C MET A 85 14.09 8.52 30.87
N LYS A 86 14.44 9.32 29.90
CA LYS A 86 13.83 9.30 28.55
C LYS A 86 13.98 7.95 27.85
N GLN A 87 15.09 7.26 28.09
CA GLN A 87 15.35 5.91 27.63
C GLN A 87 15.28 4.93 28.80
N PRO A 88 14.71 3.73 28.63
CA PRO A 88 14.56 2.77 29.73
C PRO A 88 15.88 2.12 30.15
N PHE A 89 16.87 2.14 29.27
CA PHE A 89 18.21 1.60 29.48
C PHE A 89 19.23 2.27 28.56
N GLU A 90 20.51 2.06 28.86
CA GLU A 90 21.65 2.45 28.03
C GLU A 90 22.72 1.36 28.09
N ILE A 91 23.64 1.36 27.12
CA ILE A 91 24.73 0.42 27.04
C ILE A 91 26.04 1.15 27.38
N LYS A 92 26.71 0.73 28.45
CA LYS A 92 28.08 1.19 28.75
C LYS A 92 29.06 0.34 27.97
N ALA A 93 29.65 0.91 26.91
CA ALA A 93 30.54 0.18 26.03
C ALA A 93 31.86 -0.18 26.73
N THR A 94 32.26 -1.43 26.56
CA THR A 94 33.59 -1.94 26.93
C THR A 94 34.47 -2.15 25.70
N LYS A 95 33.87 -2.28 24.52
CA LYS A 95 34.55 -2.37 23.23
C LYS A 95 33.64 -1.87 22.12
N ILE A 96 34.20 -1.14 21.20
CA ILE A 96 33.53 -0.73 19.95
C ILE A 96 34.42 -1.09 18.77
N VAL A 97 33.87 -1.83 17.81
CA VAL A 97 34.53 -2.17 16.54
C VAL A 97 33.88 -1.35 15.44
N VAL A 98 34.65 -0.67 14.64
CA VAL A 98 34.19 0.05 13.45
C VAL A 98 34.14 -0.94 12.29
N GLU A 99 32.94 -1.27 11.83
CA GLU A 99 32.72 -2.19 10.70
C GLU A 99 32.81 -1.47 9.34
N GLY A 100 32.41 -0.21 9.31
CA GLY A 100 32.49 0.61 8.11
C GLY A 100 32.27 2.09 8.41
N GLU A 101 33.17 2.91 7.91
CA GLU A 101 33.08 4.37 8.05
C GLU A 101 32.13 4.97 7.02
N SER A 102 31.37 5.97 7.43
CA SER A 102 30.56 6.80 6.53
C SER A 102 31.36 8.04 6.13
N SER A 103 31.38 8.34 4.84
CA SER A 103 32.04 9.53 4.29
C SER A 103 31.35 10.83 4.79
N SER A 104 32.09 11.91 4.86
CA SER A 104 31.65 13.23 5.30
C SER A 104 30.58 13.86 4.37
N ASP A 105 30.47 13.41 3.13
CA ASP A 105 29.49 13.83 2.13
C ASP A 105 28.16 13.07 2.20
N TYR A 106 27.98 12.19 3.21
CA TYR A 106 26.74 11.47 3.42
C TYR A 106 25.52 12.42 3.41
N PRO A 107 24.55 12.22 2.51
CA PRO A 107 23.54 13.24 2.23
C PRO A 107 22.49 13.42 3.33
N LEU A 108 22.24 12.39 4.16
CA LEU A 108 21.26 12.45 5.24
C LEU A 108 21.87 12.99 6.54
N GLN A 109 22.36 14.20 6.49
CA GLN A 109 22.90 14.91 7.67
C GLN A 109 21.79 15.22 8.71
N LYS A 110 22.20 15.56 9.93
CA LYS A 110 21.30 15.90 11.06
C LYS A 110 20.55 17.22 10.81
N LYS A 111 19.64 17.24 9.85
CA LYS A 111 18.74 18.34 9.51
C LYS A 111 17.41 17.77 8.99
N ARG A 112 16.37 18.59 8.95
CA ARG A 112 15.12 18.22 8.30
C ARG A 112 15.32 18.17 6.79
N HIS A 113 14.92 17.05 6.18
CA HIS A 113 14.89 16.86 4.73
C HIS A 113 13.45 16.88 4.25
N THR A 114 13.19 17.46 3.08
CA THR A 114 11.86 17.41 2.45
C THR A 114 11.63 16.04 1.80
N PHE A 115 10.38 15.64 1.64
CA PHE A 115 10.06 14.38 0.95
C PHE A 115 10.49 14.41 -0.52
N GLU A 116 10.38 15.57 -1.19
CA GLU A 116 10.86 15.78 -2.55
C GLU A 116 12.36 15.45 -2.68
N TYR A 117 13.19 16.00 -1.77
CA TYR A 117 14.60 15.68 -1.74
C TYR A 117 14.85 14.19 -1.48
N LEU A 118 14.14 13.59 -0.54
CA LEU A 118 14.30 12.18 -0.20
C LEU A 118 13.91 11.24 -1.36
N ARG A 119 13.03 11.67 -2.26
CA ARG A 119 12.71 10.92 -3.51
C ARG A 119 13.91 10.87 -4.45
N THR A 120 14.73 11.92 -4.52
CA THR A 120 15.93 11.94 -5.39
C THR A 120 17.06 11.02 -4.91
N ILE A 121 16.97 10.54 -3.67
CA ILE A 121 17.90 9.59 -3.06
C ILE A 121 17.16 8.37 -2.50
N ALA A 122 16.24 7.80 -3.30
CA ALA A 122 15.36 6.73 -2.86
C ALA A 122 16.11 5.53 -2.24
N HIS A 123 17.31 5.21 -2.72
CA HIS A 123 18.17 4.15 -2.18
C HIS A 123 18.71 4.43 -0.75
N LEU A 124 18.74 5.68 -0.31
CA LEU A 124 19.19 6.06 1.05
C LEU A 124 18.05 6.48 1.96
N ARG A 125 16.90 6.91 1.42
CA ARG A 125 15.80 7.42 2.24
C ARG A 125 15.25 6.47 3.31
N PRO A 126 15.36 5.12 3.22
CA PRO A 126 14.97 4.23 4.31
C PRO A 126 15.74 4.46 5.62
N ARG A 127 16.91 5.10 5.54
CA ARG A 127 17.72 5.48 6.71
C ARG A 127 17.17 6.71 7.44
N SER A 128 16.18 7.42 6.89
CA SER A 128 15.46 8.51 7.60
C SER A 128 14.37 7.95 8.50
N ASN A 129 14.00 8.68 9.58
CA ASN A 129 12.95 8.22 10.50
C ASN A 129 11.60 8.06 9.78
N ALA A 130 11.23 9.01 8.93
CA ALA A 130 9.95 8.97 8.22
C ALA A 130 9.84 7.71 7.35
N PHE A 131 10.83 7.42 6.51
CA PHE A 131 10.78 6.26 5.62
C PHE A 131 11.08 4.93 6.32
N SER A 132 11.85 4.95 7.43
CA SER A 132 11.95 3.78 8.31
C SER A 132 10.57 3.42 8.87
N ALA A 133 9.81 4.39 9.35
CA ALA A 133 8.45 4.16 9.85
C ALA A 133 7.50 3.69 8.73
N VAL A 134 7.49 4.37 7.58
CA VAL A 134 6.60 4.03 6.44
C VAL A 134 6.81 2.59 6.00
N PHE A 135 8.06 2.16 5.75
CA PHE A 135 8.30 0.82 5.20
C PHE A 135 8.14 -0.29 6.24
N ARG A 136 8.28 0.01 7.54
CA ARG A 136 7.91 -0.91 8.61
C ARG A 136 6.40 -1.13 8.66
N VAL A 137 5.63 -0.04 8.63
CA VAL A 137 4.16 -0.11 8.60
C VAL A 137 3.68 -0.77 7.31
N ARG A 138 4.28 -0.47 6.15
CA ARG A 138 3.97 -1.15 4.88
C ARG A 138 4.14 -2.67 4.99
N SER A 139 5.26 -3.13 5.55
CA SER A 139 5.50 -4.56 5.78
C SER A 139 4.47 -5.18 6.71
N LEU A 140 4.11 -4.47 7.78
CA LEU A 140 3.14 -4.93 8.77
C LEU A 140 1.73 -5.02 8.19
N VAL A 141 1.31 -4.03 7.40
CA VAL A 141 0.00 -4.03 6.70
C VAL A 141 -0.09 -5.20 5.71
N ALA A 142 0.98 -5.48 4.96
CA ALA A 142 1.00 -6.63 4.06
C ALA A 142 0.78 -7.95 4.81
N TYR A 143 1.45 -8.12 5.94
CA TYR A 143 1.25 -9.29 6.80
C TYR A 143 -0.17 -9.34 7.38
N ALA A 144 -0.71 -8.21 7.84
CA ALA A 144 -2.08 -8.12 8.36
C ALA A 144 -3.12 -8.55 7.31
N ILE A 145 -2.96 -8.13 6.06
CA ILE A 145 -3.83 -8.54 4.94
C ILE A 145 -3.80 -10.06 4.74
N HIS A 146 -2.61 -10.66 4.68
CA HIS A 146 -2.49 -12.11 4.57
C HIS A 146 -3.10 -12.85 5.77
N SER A 147 -2.91 -12.35 6.99
CA SER A 147 -3.51 -12.92 8.21
C SER A 147 -5.03 -12.84 8.17
N PHE A 148 -5.58 -11.68 7.83
CA PHE A 148 -7.02 -11.45 7.71
C PHE A 148 -7.72 -12.47 6.82
N PHE A 149 -7.19 -12.68 5.62
CA PHE A 149 -7.77 -13.62 4.67
C PHE A 149 -7.50 -15.08 5.05
N ASN A 150 -6.30 -15.41 5.54
CA ASN A 150 -5.96 -16.76 5.94
C ASN A 150 -6.83 -17.25 7.11
N GLU A 151 -7.04 -16.43 8.14
CA GLU A 151 -7.89 -16.73 9.29
C GLU A 151 -9.36 -16.96 8.91
N ARG A 152 -9.80 -16.41 7.78
CA ARG A 152 -11.15 -16.57 7.23
C ARG A 152 -11.26 -17.69 6.17
N GLY A 153 -10.19 -18.45 5.98
CA GLY A 153 -10.17 -19.60 5.07
C GLY A 153 -10.09 -19.24 3.58
N PHE A 154 -9.65 -18.04 3.24
CA PHE A 154 -9.40 -17.66 1.85
C PHE A 154 -8.14 -18.33 1.31
N VAL A 155 -8.17 -18.70 0.04
CA VAL A 155 -7.03 -19.23 -0.69
C VAL A 155 -6.32 -18.08 -1.41
N TYR A 156 -5.03 -17.87 -1.12
CA TYR A 156 -4.19 -16.93 -1.86
C TYR A 156 -3.91 -17.47 -3.26
N THR A 157 -4.25 -16.71 -4.28
CA THR A 157 -4.13 -17.10 -5.68
C THR A 157 -3.15 -16.21 -6.41
N HIS A 158 -2.13 -16.81 -7.03
CA HIS A 158 -1.24 -16.10 -7.94
C HIS A 158 -1.94 -15.94 -9.31
N THR A 159 -2.17 -14.70 -9.72
CA THR A 159 -2.71 -14.36 -11.03
C THR A 159 -1.61 -13.88 -11.96
N PRO A 160 -1.69 -14.14 -13.30
CA PRO A 160 -0.66 -13.74 -14.23
C PRO A 160 -0.45 -12.24 -14.30
N LEU A 161 0.81 -11.80 -14.30
CA LEU A 161 1.17 -10.39 -14.52
C LEU A 161 1.21 -10.03 -16.01
N ILE A 162 1.48 -11.02 -16.88
CA ILE A 162 1.44 -10.87 -18.34
C ILE A 162 0.12 -11.45 -18.81
N THR A 163 -0.68 -10.64 -19.47
CA THR A 163 -2.03 -11.01 -19.91
C THR A 163 -2.28 -10.62 -21.36
N GLY A 164 -3.16 -11.37 -22.02
CA GLY A 164 -3.71 -11.02 -23.33
C GLY A 164 -5.11 -10.41 -23.24
N SER A 165 -5.63 -10.13 -22.02
CA SER A 165 -6.97 -9.59 -21.79
C SER A 165 -6.89 -8.29 -21.02
N ASP A 166 -7.74 -7.31 -21.35
CA ASP A 166 -7.91 -6.09 -20.59
C ASP A 166 -9.07 -6.27 -19.58
N CYS A 167 -8.77 -6.27 -18.30
CA CYS A 167 -9.77 -6.45 -17.23
C CYS A 167 -10.76 -5.28 -17.17
N GLU A 168 -10.29 -4.06 -17.38
CA GLU A 168 -11.13 -2.86 -17.26
C GLU A 168 -11.75 -2.42 -18.61
N GLY A 169 -11.25 -2.94 -19.73
CA GLY A 169 -11.77 -2.68 -21.05
C GLY A 169 -11.44 -1.29 -21.62
N ALA A 170 -10.63 -0.50 -20.93
CA ALA A 170 -10.22 0.84 -21.32
C ALA A 170 -8.84 1.23 -20.77
N GLY A 171 -8.10 0.27 -20.20
CA GLY A 171 -6.84 0.51 -19.53
C GLY A 171 -5.71 0.86 -20.51
N GLU A 172 -4.98 1.93 -20.22
CA GLU A 172 -3.68 2.15 -20.84
C GLU A 172 -2.69 1.14 -20.26
N MET A 173 -2.40 0.07 -21.02
CA MET A 173 -1.57 -1.04 -20.60
C MET A 173 -0.15 -0.92 -21.14
N PHE A 174 0.83 -1.27 -20.33
CA PHE A 174 2.21 -1.45 -20.80
C PHE A 174 2.30 -2.72 -21.65
N LYS A 175 2.80 -2.59 -22.87
CA LYS A 175 3.02 -3.74 -23.76
C LYS A 175 4.22 -4.56 -23.32
N VAL A 176 4.06 -5.89 -23.37
CA VAL A 176 5.15 -6.85 -23.15
C VAL A 176 5.46 -7.50 -24.50
N THR A 177 6.67 -7.28 -24.99
CA THR A 177 7.11 -7.80 -26.29
C THR A 177 8.59 -8.13 -26.29
N THR A 178 8.98 -9.12 -27.08
CA THR A 178 10.36 -9.46 -27.40
C THR A 178 10.73 -9.12 -28.84
N LEU A 179 9.82 -8.47 -29.58
CA LEU A 179 10.08 -8.02 -30.93
C LEU A 179 11.16 -6.92 -30.91
N ASP A 180 12.02 -6.96 -31.94
CA ASP A 180 12.98 -5.88 -32.18
C ASP A 180 12.24 -4.59 -32.60
N LEU A 181 12.30 -3.57 -31.75
CA LEU A 181 11.61 -2.30 -32.00
C LEU A 181 12.23 -1.49 -33.15
N GLU A 182 13.47 -1.82 -33.58
CA GLU A 182 14.11 -1.20 -34.76
C GLU A 182 13.66 -1.89 -36.06
N ASN A 183 13.21 -3.17 -35.99
CA ASN A 183 12.80 -3.97 -37.12
C ASN A 183 11.50 -4.75 -36.80
N VAL A 184 10.44 -4.03 -36.49
CA VAL A 184 9.15 -4.62 -36.12
C VAL A 184 8.58 -5.42 -37.31
N PRO A 185 8.31 -6.72 -37.18
CA PRO A 185 7.67 -7.50 -38.23
C PRO A 185 6.23 -7.02 -38.46
N MET A 186 5.86 -6.85 -39.72
CA MET A 186 4.55 -6.37 -40.12
C MET A 186 3.79 -7.40 -40.92
N THR A 187 2.46 -7.42 -40.76
CA THR A 187 1.53 -8.16 -41.62
C THR A 187 1.36 -7.44 -42.98
N GLU A 188 0.68 -8.10 -43.93
CA GLU A 188 0.33 -7.51 -45.23
C GLU A 188 -0.50 -6.21 -45.05
N ASP A 189 -1.35 -6.15 -44.01
CA ASP A 189 -2.19 -4.99 -43.68
C ASP A 189 -1.43 -3.90 -42.91
N LYS A 190 -0.10 -3.97 -42.83
CA LYS A 190 0.76 -3.00 -42.12
C LYS A 190 0.47 -2.90 -40.62
N LYS A 191 0.00 -3.96 -39.98
CA LYS A 191 -0.10 -4.11 -38.52
C LYS A 191 1.09 -4.90 -38.00
N ILE A 192 1.40 -4.74 -36.70
CA ILE A 192 2.44 -5.53 -36.04
C ILE A 192 2.05 -7.02 -36.11
N ASP A 193 2.99 -7.86 -36.58
CA ASP A 193 2.80 -9.31 -36.66
C ASP A 193 3.19 -9.97 -35.32
N TYR A 194 2.28 -9.90 -34.35
CA TYR A 194 2.46 -10.53 -33.05
C TYR A 194 2.56 -12.06 -33.08
N LYS A 195 2.27 -12.74 -34.22
CA LYS A 195 2.53 -14.18 -34.36
C LYS A 195 4.03 -14.50 -34.27
N LYS A 196 4.88 -13.51 -34.52
CA LYS A 196 6.34 -13.61 -34.40
C LYS A 196 6.87 -13.21 -33.03
N ASP A 197 6.01 -12.72 -32.13
CA ASP A 197 6.37 -12.42 -30.75
C ASP A 197 6.39 -13.66 -29.87
N PHE A 198 6.96 -13.56 -28.67
CA PHE A 198 7.19 -14.66 -27.73
C PHE A 198 5.93 -15.48 -27.45
N PHE A 199 4.79 -14.83 -27.20
CA PHE A 199 3.52 -15.49 -26.90
C PHE A 199 2.65 -15.76 -28.15
N GLY A 200 3.08 -15.39 -29.34
CA GLY A 200 2.33 -15.55 -30.57
C GLY A 200 1.07 -14.68 -30.68
N LYS A 201 0.90 -13.73 -29.76
CA LYS A 201 -0.18 -12.74 -29.71
C LYS A 201 0.26 -11.51 -28.93
N GLU A 202 -0.50 -10.41 -29.05
CA GLU A 202 -0.28 -9.22 -28.23
C GLU A 202 -0.47 -9.53 -26.74
N THR A 203 0.49 -9.08 -25.92
CA THR A 203 0.44 -9.22 -24.46
C THR A 203 0.83 -7.93 -23.77
N ASN A 204 0.32 -7.77 -22.55
CA ASN A 204 0.48 -6.57 -21.75
C ASN A 204 0.74 -6.91 -20.28
N LEU A 205 1.25 -5.95 -19.50
CA LEU A 205 1.22 -6.04 -18.05
C LEU A 205 -0.22 -5.82 -17.55
N THR A 206 -0.64 -6.62 -16.57
CA THR A 206 -2.01 -6.60 -16.06
C THR A 206 -2.36 -5.30 -15.31
N VAL A 207 -3.59 -4.86 -15.44
CA VAL A 207 -4.17 -3.77 -14.63
C VAL A 207 -4.91 -4.30 -13.39
N SER A 208 -5.23 -5.61 -13.34
CA SER A 208 -5.94 -6.28 -12.24
C SER A 208 -5.83 -7.80 -12.38
N GLY A 209 -5.81 -8.50 -11.26
CA GLY A 209 -5.88 -9.97 -11.21
C GLY A 209 -7.31 -10.52 -11.15
N GLN A 210 -8.33 -9.67 -11.11
CA GLN A 210 -9.72 -10.02 -10.83
C GLN A 210 -10.28 -11.14 -11.73
N LEU A 211 -10.24 -10.97 -13.05
CA LEU A 211 -10.88 -11.94 -13.95
C LEU A 211 -10.28 -13.37 -13.80
N ALA A 212 -8.97 -13.45 -13.57
CA ALA A 212 -8.31 -14.73 -13.31
C ALA A 212 -8.65 -15.26 -11.90
N ALA A 213 -8.78 -14.39 -10.89
CA ALA A 213 -9.18 -14.78 -9.54
C ALA A 213 -10.62 -15.33 -9.51
N GLU A 214 -11.55 -14.79 -10.30
CA GLU A 214 -12.92 -15.30 -10.40
C GLU A 214 -12.98 -16.77 -10.84
N CYS A 215 -12.06 -17.23 -11.71
CA CYS A 215 -11.96 -18.64 -12.08
C CYS A 215 -11.72 -19.53 -10.86
N TYR A 216 -10.91 -19.07 -9.94
CA TYR A 216 -10.57 -19.80 -8.71
C TYR A 216 -11.65 -19.64 -7.63
N ALA A 217 -12.31 -18.49 -7.55
CA ALA A 217 -13.43 -18.28 -6.63
C ALA A 217 -14.59 -19.26 -6.93
N LEU A 218 -14.88 -19.51 -8.22
CA LEU A 218 -15.91 -20.46 -8.65
C LEU A 218 -15.50 -21.93 -8.45
N ALA A 219 -14.30 -22.19 -7.90
CA ALA A 219 -13.82 -23.53 -7.53
C ALA A 219 -13.52 -23.66 -6.05
N PHE A 220 -12.89 -22.62 -5.44
CA PHE A 220 -12.44 -22.61 -4.04
C PHE A 220 -13.33 -21.79 -3.11
N ARG A 221 -14.38 -21.16 -3.61
CA ARG A 221 -15.33 -20.32 -2.91
C ARG A 221 -14.79 -18.94 -2.53
N ASN A 222 -13.72 -18.87 -1.71
CA ASN A 222 -13.14 -17.62 -1.22
C ASN A 222 -11.66 -17.59 -1.60
N VAL A 223 -11.30 -16.64 -2.45
CA VAL A 223 -9.91 -16.45 -2.88
C VAL A 223 -9.53 -14.99 -2.78
N TYR A 224 -8.24 -14.71 -2.77
CA TYR A 224 -7.74 -13.36 -2.96
C TYR A 224 -6.43 -13.36 -3.73
N THR A 225 -6.19 -12.32 -4.50
CA THR A 225 -4.88 -12.01 -5.05
C THR A 225 -4.30 -10.78 -4.34
N PHE A 226 -3.00 -10.75 -4.17
CA PHE A 226 -2.27 -9.63 -3.63
C PHE A 226 -0.95 -9.52 -4.37
N GLY A 227 -0.88 -8.61 -5.31
CA GLY A 227 0.25 -8.52 -6.22
C GLY A 227 0.33 -7.20 -6.99
N PRO A 228 1.42 -7.03 -7.75
CA PRO A 228 1.64 -5.83 -8.55
C PRO A 228 0.64 -5.74 -9.71
N THR A 229 0.21 -4.51 -9.97
CA THR A 229 -0.60 -4.10 -11.12
C THR A 229 0.03 -2.88 -11.78
N PHE A 230 -0.29 -2.66 -13.05
CA PHE A 230 0.41 -1.68 -13.89
C PHE A 230 -0.59 -0.86 -14.69
N ARG A 231 -0.42 0.46 -14.69
CA ARG A 231 -1.22 1.38 -15.52
C ARG A 231 -0.31 2.38 -16.21
N ALA A 232 -0.41 2.46 -17.53
CA ALA A 232 0.42 3.36 -18.35
C ALA A 232 -0.17 4.78 -18.47
N GLU A 233 -1.09 5.14 -17.61
CA GLU A 233 -1.74 6.45 -17.59
C GLU A 233 -0.73 7.58 -17.42
N ASN A 234 -0.80 8.59 -18.27
CA ASN A 234 0.03 9.79 -18.17
C ASN A 234 -0.53 10.74 -17.10
N SER A 235 -0.44 10.32 -15.83
CA SER A 235 -0.96 11.08 -14.70
C SER A 235 0.16 11.44 -13.71
N ASN A 236 0.30 12.73 -13.39
CA ASN A 236 1.29 13.27 -12.46
C ASN A 236 0.69 13.66 -11.09
N THR A 237 -0.40 13.04 -10.68
CA THR A 237 -1.02 13.34 -9.39
C THR A 237 -0.26 12.69 -8.22
N ALA A 238 -0.60 13.11 -7.01
CA ALA A 238 -0.06 12.52 -5.78
C ALA A 238 -0.59 11.10 -5.49
N ARG A 239 -1.56 10.60 -6.26
CA ARG A 239 -2.29 9.35 -6.01
C ARG A 239 -2.09 8.29 -7.10
N HIS A 240 -1.36 8.61 -8.18
CA HIS A 240 -1.13 7.70 -9.30
C HIS A 240 0.33 7.28 -9.37
N ALA A 241 0.55 5.99 -9.57
CA ALA A 241 1.82 5.37 -9.90
C ALA A 241 1.59 4.39 -11.04
N ALA A 242 2.62 4.18 -11.88
CA ALA A 242 2.54 3.26 -13.01
C ALA A 242 2.64 1.79 -12.57
N GLU A 243 3.24 1.54 -11.41
CA GLU A 243 3.35 0.24 -10.75
C GLU A 243 2.90 0.41 -9.29
N PHE A 244 1.93 -0.39 -8.86
CA PHE A 244 1.39 -0.42 -7.52
C PHE A 244 0.82 -1.81 -7.20
N TRP A 245 0.40 -2.06 -5.97
CA TRP A 245 -0.13 -3.36 -5.57
C TRP A 245 -1.62 -3.30 -5.29
N MET A 246 -2.34 -4.33 -5.73
CA MET A 246 -3.76 -4.50 -5.45
C MET A 246 -4.00 -5.72 -4.57
N VAL A 247 -4.97 -5.60 -3.67
CA VAL A 247 -5.56 -6.69 -2.90
C VAL A 247 -6.96 -6.91 -3.45
N GLU A 248 -7.22 -8.08 -4.02
CA GLU A 248 -8.45 -8.34 -4.77
C GLU A 248 -9.05 -9.68 -4.32
N PRO A 249 -9.91 -9.70 -3.27
CA PRO A 249 -10.70 -10.88 -2.92
C PRO A 249 -11.86 -11.08 -3.89
N GLU A 250 -12.18 -12.37 -4.12
CA GLU A 250 -13.37 -12.81 -4.85
C GLU A 250 -14.07 -13.90 -4.04
N ILE A 251 -15.37 -13.73 -3.81
CA ILE A 251 -16.20 -14.60 -2.95
C ILE A 251 -17.40 -15.14 -3.72
N ALA A 252 -17.48 -16.46 -3.84
CA ALA A 252 -18.63 -17.12 -4.47
C ALA A 252 -19.80 -17.25 -3.50
N PHE A 253 -21.02 -17.31 -4.05
CA PHE A 253 -22.30 -17.32 -3.33
C PHE A 253 -22.57 -16.07 -2.50
N ALA A 254 -21.89 -14.97 -2.82
CA ALA A 254 -21.99 -13.69 -2.15
C ALA A 254 -22.62 -12.64 -3.07
N ASP A 255 -23.30 -11.68 -2.47
CA ASP A 255 -23.83 -10.49 -3.13
C ASP A 255 -23.08 -9.22 -2.72
N LEU A 256 -23.57 -8.07 -3.18
CA LEU A 256 -22.95 -6.79 -2.88
C LEU A 256 -22.89 -6.47 -1.38
N GLN A 257 -23.89 -6.93 -0.61
CA GLN A 257 -23.93 -6.72 0.83
C GLN A 257 -22.81 -7.50 1.53
N ASP A 258 -22.62 -8.78 1.17
CA ASP A 258 -21.55 -9.62 1.71
C ASP A 258 -20.16 -9.03 1.40
N ASP A 259 -20.02 -8.43 0.21
CA ASP A 259 -18.78 -7.80 -0.25
C ASP A 259 -18.45 -6.53 0.56
N MET A 260 -19.45 -5.68 0.82
CA MET A 260 -19.32 -4.50 1.68
C MET A 260 -18.92 -4.89 3.11
N GLU A 261 -19.52 -5.94 3.68
CA GLU A 261 -19.20 -6.41 5.03
C GLU A 261 -17.75 -6.92 5.13
N LEU A 262 -17.30 -7.67 4.14
CA LEU A 262 -15.90 -8.13 4.08
C LEU A 262 -14.93 -6.95 3.97
N ALA A 263 -15.25 -5.94 3.16
CA ALA A 263 -14.43 -4.74 2.98
C ALA A 263 -14.34 -3.91 4.27
N GLU A 264 -15.47 -3.71 4.97
CA GLU A 264 -15.52 -3.01 6.26
C GLU A 264 -14.67 -3.72 7.31
N ASP A 265 -14.84 -5.04 7.44
CA ASP A 265 -14.07 -5.87 8.37
C ASP A 265 -12.57 -5.80 8.10
N MET A 266 -12.14 -5.85 6.83
CA MET A 266 -10.75 -5.80 6.46
C MET A 266 -10.11 -4.45 6.82
N ILE A 267 -10.76 -3.33 6.53
CA ILE A 267 -10.26 -1.99 6.87
C ILE A 267 -10.09 -1.85 8.38
N LYS A 268 -11.09 -2.25 9.15
CA LYS A 268 -11.03 -2.22 10.63
C LYS A 268 -9.93 -3.11 11.18
N TYR A 269 -9.79 -4.31 10.64
CA TYR A 269 -8.74 -5.26 11.04
C TYR A 269 -7.34 -4.67 10.80
N ILE A 270 -7.08 -4.13 9.61
CA ILE A 270 -5.78 -3.53 9.28
C ILE A 270 -5.45 -2.36 10.21
N ILE A 271 -6.40 -1.45 10.44
CA ILE A 271 -6.20 -0.29 11.31
C ILE A 271 -5.84 -0.74 12.73
N ASN A 272 -6.62 -1.63 13.33
CA ASN A 272 -6.37 -2.14 14.67
C ASN A 272 -5.02 -2.86 14.75
N TYR A 273 -4.72 -3.70 13.76
CA TYR A 273 -3.47 -4.45 13.71
C TYR A 273 -2.24 -3.54 13.71
N VAL A 274 -2.27 -2.44 12.94
CA VAL A 274 -1.17 -1.48 12.86
C VAL A 274 -1.02 -0.69 14.17
N ILE A 275 -2.11 -0.21 14.74
CA ILE A 275 -2.09 0.54 16.02
C ILE A 275 -1.50 -0.33 17.14
N GLU A 276 -1.86 -1.62 17.20
CA GLU A 276 -1.39 -2.53 18.23
C GLU A 276 0.08 -2.97 18.03
N ASN A 277 0.52 -3.16 16.79
CA ASN A 277 1.80 -3.80 16.49
C ASN A 277 2.92 -2.84 16.07
N ALA A 278 2.61 -1.56 15.82
CA ALA A 278 3.56 -0.50 15.46
C ALA A 278 3.32 0.82 16.24
N PRO A 279 3.15 0.77 17.57
CA PRO A 279 2.77 1.98 18.34
C PRO A 279 3.79 3.11 18.23
N GLU A 280 5.08 2.82 18.14
CA GLU A 280 6.13 3.81 18.03
C GLU A 280 6.10 4.53 16.68
N GLU A 281 5.92 3.80 15.58
CA GLU A 281 5.77 4.34 14.23
C GLU A 281 4.49 5.17 14.11
N MET A 282 3.39 4.68 14.68
CA MET A 282 2.09 5.38 14.64
C MET A 282 2.12 6.67 15.45
N GLU A 283 2.75 6.69 16.61
CA GLU A 283 2.97 7.93 17.38
C GLU A 283 3.86 8.92 16.61
N PHE A 284 4.88 8.43 15.91
CA PHE A 284 5.70 9.26 15.04
C PHE A 284 4.87 9.92 13.93
N PHE A 285 4.02 9.16 13.23
CA PHE A 285 3.16 9.72 12.19
C PHE A 285 2.19 10.75 12.75
N ASN A 286 1.53 10.45 13.86
CA ASN A 286 0.59 11.36 14.52
C ASN A 286 1.25 12.66 14.96
N SER A 287 2.52 12.61 15.40
CA SER A 287 3.24 13.79 15.91
C SER A 287 3.89 14.62 14.79
N PHE A 288 4.39 14.00 13.72
CA PHE A 288 5.29 14.67 12.76
C PHE A 288 4.78 14.69 11.32
N VAL A 289 3.80 13.86 10.96
CA VAL A 289 3.29 13.74 9.58
C VAL A 289 1.87 14.29 9.49
N ASP A 290 0.95 13.74 10.28
CA ASP A 290 -0.48 14.07 10.22
C ASP A 290 -1.06 14.13 11.64
N LYS A 291 -1.17 15.33 12.19
CA LYS A 291 -1.76 15.55 13.51
C LYS A 291 -3.24 15.14 13.52
N GLY A 292 -3.63 14.30 14.48
CA GLY A 292 -4.98 13.74 14.55
C GLY A 292 -5.17 12.43 13.78
N LEU A 293 -4.09 11.87 13.22
CA LEU A 293 -4.12 10.60 12.52
C LEU A 293 -4.71 9.47 13.39
N LEU A 294 -4.21 9.31 14.61
CA LEU A 294 -4.67 8.25 15.53
C LEU A 294 -6.14 8.43 15.91
N GLU A 295 -6.60 9.65 16.13
CA GLU A 295 -8.01 9.95 16.43
C GLU A 295 -8.90 9.54 15.26
N ARG A 296 -8.52 9.92 14.02
CA ARG A 296 -9.25 9.56 12.81
C ARG A 296 -9.27 8.05 12.59
N LEU A 297 -8.14 7.36 12.74
CA LEU A 297 -8.08 5.90 12.55
C LEU A 297 -8.91 5.15 13.59
N ASN A 298 -8.85 5.56 14.88
CA ASN A 298 -9.67 4.98 15.93
C ASN A 298 -11.17 5.20 15.67
N HIS A 299 -11.54 6.40 15.19
CA HIS A 299 -12.93 6.67 14.82
C HIS A 299 -13.41 5.73 13.71
N VAL A 300 -12.61 5.54 12.67
CA VAL A 300 -12.95 4.61 11.57
C VAL A 300 -13.03 3.17 12.06
N ALA A 301 -12.07 2.70 12.86
CA ALA A 301 -12.05 1.34 13.38
C ALA A 301 -13.27 0.99 14.26
N THR A 302 -13.88 2.00 14.90
CA THR A 302 -15.02 1.80 15.83
C THR A 302 -16.36 2.20 15.24
N SER A 303 -16.40 2.90 14.10
CA SER A 303 -17.66 3.33 13.45
C SER A 303 -18.30 2.20 12.67
N GLU A 304 -19.61 2.19 12.59
CA GLU A 304 -20.37 1.50 11.55
C GLU A 304 -20.31 2.34 10.27
N PHE A 305 -19.96 1.74 9.14
CA PHE A 305 -19.83 2.47 7.88
C PHE A 305 -21.19 2.87 7.32
N GLY A 306 -21.28 4.07 6.75
CA GLY A 306 -22.48 4.56 6.09
C GLY A 306 -22.72 3.83 4.77
N ARG A 307 -23.96 3.87 4.29
CA ARG A 307 -24.37 3.33 2.99
C ARG A 307 -25.28 4.33 2.32
N VAL A 308 -25.05 4.60 1.07
CA VAL A 308 -25.86 5.52 0.25
C VAL A 308 -25.77 5.08 -1.21
N THR A 309 -26.86 5.16 -1.95
CA THR A 309 -26.82 4.92 -3.38
C THR A 309 -26.18 6.10 -4.11
N TYR A 310 -25.60 5.87 -5.28
CA TYR A 310 -25.03 6.93 -6.11
C TYR A 310 -26.06 8.02 -6.41
N THR A 311 -27.31 7.64 -6.69
CA THR A 311 -28.40 8.59 -6.95
C THR A 311 -28.67 9.50 -5.74
N GLU A 312 -28.77 8.92 -4.54
CA GLU A 312 -28.92 9.69 -3.31
C GLU A 312 -27.70 10.56 -3.01
N ALA A 313 -26.47 10.04 -3.26
CA ALA A 313 -25.24 10.81 -3.10
C ALA A 313 -25.22 12.04 -4.01
N VAL A 314 -25.59 11.91 -5.29
CA VAL A 314 -25.75 13.03 -6.23
C VAL A 314 -26.79 14.03 -5.73
N ASP A 315 -27.92 13.57 -5.21
CA ASP A 315 -28.97 14.46 -4.67
C ASP A 315 -28.48 15.22 -3.43
N ILE A 316 -27.69 14.59 -2.56
CA ILE A 316 -27.07 15.24 -1.39
C ILE A 316 -26.09 16.30 -1.85
N LEU A 317 -25.21 15.97 -2.80
CA LEU A 317 -24.21 16.89 -3.33
C LEU A 317 -24.82 18.12 -4.04
N LYS A 318 -25.91 17.92 -4.80
CA LYS A 318 -26.66 19.02 -5.45
C LYS A 318 -27.32 19.97 -4.46
N LYS A 319 -27.65 19.50 -3.28
CA LYS A 319 -28.25 20.29 -2.20
C LYS A 319 -27.23 20.91 -1.24
N ALA A 320 -25.92 20.64 -1.44
CA ALA A 320 -24.88 21.16 -0.60
C ALA A 320 -24.80 22.68 -0.70
N ASP A 321 -24.62 23.34 0.45
CA ASP A 321 -24.30 24.80 0.51
C ASP A 321 -22.79 24.98 0.29
N LYS A 322 -22.31 24.49 -0.86
CA LYS A 322 -20.90 24.52 -1.26
C LYS A 322 -20.80 24.52 -2.79
N GLU A 323 -19.98 25.38 -3.33
CA GLU A 323 -19.61 25.34 -4.73
C GLU A 323 -18.47 24.34 -4.97
N PHE A 324 -18.72 23.35 -5.82
CA PHE A 324 -17.72 22.36 -6.23
C PHE A 324 -16.98 22.85 -7.49
N GLN A 325 -15.72 22.46 -7.62
CA GLN A 325 -14.92 22.77 -8.80
C GLN A 325 -15.43 22.00 -10.02
N TYR A 326 -15.91 20.78 -9.80
CA TYR A 326 -16.47 19.91 -10.84
C TYR A 326 -17.99 19.84 -10.70
N PRO A 327 -18.75 19.85 -11.81
CA PRO A 327 -20.20 19.78 -11.75
C PRO A 327 -20.68 18.45 -11.19
N VAL A 328 -21.77 18.50 -10.42
CA VAL A 328 -22.45 17.30 -9.89
C VAL A 328 -23.66 16.99 -10.75
N GLU A 329 -23.53 16.00 -11.61
CA GLU A 329 -24.62 15.53 -12.45
C GLU A 329 -24.73 13.99 -12.37
N TRP A 330 -25.94 13.47 -12.53
CA TRP A 330 -26.14 12.03 -12.58
C TRP A 330 -25.52 11.45 -13.84
N GLY A 331 -24.72 10.40 -13.70
CA GLY A 331 -23.96 9.80 -14.80
C GLY A 331 -22.52 10.25 -14.90
N CYS A 332 -22.06 11.20 -14.06
CA CYS A 332 -20.67 11.63 -13.98
C CYS A 332 -19.91 10.91 -12.84
N ASP A 333 -18.61 10.70 -13.03
CA ASP A 333 -17.75 10.20 -11.95
C ASP A 333 -17.70 11.19 -10.79
N LEU A 334 -17.84 10.66 -9.57
CA LEU A 334 -17.59 11.44 -8.36
C LEU A 334 -16.11 11.81 -8.28
N GLN A 335 -15.84 13.10 -8.10
CA GLN A 335 -14.47 13.58 -7.91
C GLN A 335 -14.09 13.58 -6.44
N THR A 336 -12.79 13.58 -6.14
CA THR A 336 -12.29 13.56 -4.76
C THR A 336 -12.94 14.60 -3.84
N GLU A 337 -13.29 15.78 -4.34
CA GLU A 337 -13.96 16.82 -3.54
C GLU A 337 -15.37 16.42 -3.15
N HIS A 338 -16.09 15.68 -4.03
CA HIS A 338 -17.42 15.12 -3.75
C HIS A 338 -17.34 14.02 -2.70
N GLU A 339 -16.39 13.09 -2.87
CA GLU A 339 -16.14 11.97 -1.96
C GLU A 339 -15.79 12.45 -0.53
N ARG A 340 -14.91 13.44 -0.45
CA ARG A 340 -14.54 14.05 0.83
C ARG A 340 -15.69 14.80 1.47
N TYR A 341 -16.50 15.52 0.69
CA TYR A 341 -17.68 16.18 1.23
C TYR A 341 -18.65 15.17 1.84
N LEU A 342 -18.91 14.05 1.18
CA LEU A 342 -19.76 12.99 1.72
C LEU A 342 -19.18 12.42 3.03
N THR A 343 -17.90 12.09 3.06
CA THR A 343 -17.27 11.43 4.22
C THR A 343 -16.96 12.35 5.38
N GLU A 344 -16.60 13.63 5.12
CA GLU A 344 -16.11 14.56 6.15
C GLU A 344 -17.20 15.51 6.65
N GLU A 345 -18.14 15.93 5.79
CA GLU A 345 -19.16 16.92 6.14
C GLU A 345 -20.53 16.28 6.40
N VAL A 346 -20.96 15.33 5.54
CA VAL A 346 -22.29 14.74 5.59
C VAL A 346 -22.34 13.58 6.59
N PHE A 347 -21.63 12.50 6.31
CA PHE A 347 -21.69 11.28 7.11
C PHE A 347 -20.73 11.29 8.29
N LYS A 348 -19.63 12.03 8.21
CA LYS A 348 -18.53 12.13 9.21
C LYS A 348 -17.95 10.77 9.60
N LYS A 349 -17.93 9.83 8.65
CA LYS A 349 -17.46 8.45 8.79
C LYS A 349 -17.23 7.85 7.40
N PRO A 350 -16.61 6.66 7.27
CA PRO A 350 -16.55 5.94 6.01
C PRO A 350 -17.95 5.64 5.45
N VAL A 351 -18.06 5.66 4.13
CA VAL A 351 -19.33 5.51 3.42
C VAL A 351 -19.15 4.63 2.20
N PHE A 352 -19.99 3.61 2.06
CA PHE A 352 -20.19 2.92 0.80
C PHE A 352 -21.16 3.71 -0.09
N VAL A 353 -20.73 4.00 -1.31
CA VAL A 353 -21.63 4.49 -2.38
C VAL A 353 -21.89 3.32 -3.31
N THR A 354 -23.16 3.04 -3.58
CA THR A 354 -23.58 1.84 -4.34
C THR A 354 -24.43 2.20 -5.55
N ASP A 355 -24.69 1.22 -6.41
CA ASP A 355 -25.63 1.32 -7.52
C ASP A 355 -25.33 2.45 -8.49
N TYR A 356 -24.12 2.42 -9.02
CA TYR A 356 -23.61 3.40 -9.98
C TYR A 356 -24.26 3.26 -11.36
N PRO A 357 -24.32 4.36 -12.16
CA PRO A 357 -24.71 4.28 -13.57
C PRO A 357 -23.82 3.30 -14.35
N LYS A 358 -24.45 2.46 -15.18
CA LYS A 358 -23.73 1.43 -15.96
C LYS A 358 -22.72 2.03 -16.95
N GLU A 359 -22.92 3.24 -17.40
CA GLU A 359 -22.10 3.92 -18.40
C GLU A 359 -20.69 4.25 -17.90
N ILE A 360 -20.54 4.42 -16.58
CA ILE A 360 -19.26 4.78 -15.92
C ILE A 360 -18.61 3.62 -15.17
N LYS A 361 -19.11 2.40 -15.34
CA LYS A 361 -18.59 1.20 -14.63
C LYS A 361 -18.31 0.06 -15.63
N ALA A 362 -17.42 -0.85 -15.24
CA ALA A 362 -16.91 -1.92 -16.07
C ALA A 362 -17.97 -2.97 -16.47
N PHE A 363 -17.68 -3.72 -17.54
CA PHE A 363 -18.60 -4.68 -18.17
C PHE A 363 -19.01 -5.85 -17.28
N TYR A 364 -18.16 -6.25 -16.35
CA TYR A 364 -18.35 -7.43 -15.50
C TYR A 364 -19.28 -7.20 -14.30
N MET A 365 -19.67 -5.97 -14.02
CA MET A 365 -20.51 -5.63 -12.88
C MET A 365 -21.97 -6.01 -13.15
N ARG A 366 -22.63 -6.61 -12.13
CA ARG A 366 -23.99 -7.10 -12.25
C ARG A 366 -24.98 -5.96 -12.56
N MET A 367 -25.70 -6.09 -13.65
CA MET A 367 -26.77 -5.16 -14.02
C MET A 367 -27.94 -5.27 -13.05
N ASN A 368 -28.37 -4.15 -12.47
CA ASN A 368 -29.56 -4.06 -11.64
C ASN A 368 -30.85 -4.20 -12.46
N GLU A 369 -31.98 -4.44 -11.78
CA GLU A 369 -33.28 -4.65 -12.44
C GLU A 369 -33.81 -3.42 -13.19
N ASP A 370 -33.33 -2.23 -12.83
CA ASP A 370 -33.66 -0.98 -13.49
C ASP A 370 -33.03 -0.81 -14.90
N ASN A 371 -32.10 -1.69 -15.25
CA ASN A 371 -31.28 -1.65 -16.49
C ASN A 371 -30.51 -0.33 -16.73
N LYS A 372 -30.31 0.46 -15.69
CA LYS A 372 -29.58 1.75 -15.71
C LYS A 372 -28.37 1.73 -14.78
N THR A 373 -28.46 1.02 -13.68
CA THR A 373 -27.42 0.93 -12.67
C THR A 373 -26.82 -0.46 -12.59
N VAL A 374 -25.64 -0.55 -11.99
CA VAL A 374 -24.96 -1.81 -11.69
C VAL A 374 -24.70 -1.92 -10.19
N ALA A 375 -24.67 -3.16 -9.68
CA ALA A 375 -24.37 -3.48 -8.29
C ALA A 375 -22.87 -3.27 -7.98
N ALA A 376 -22.41 -2.04 -8.18
CA ALA A 376 -21.08 -1.56 -7.83
C ALA A 376 -21.06 -0.97 -6.43
N MET A 377 -19.90 -0.95 -5.80
CA MET A 377 -19.64 -0.21 -4.58
C MET A 377 -18.29 0.50 -4.64
N ASP A 378 -18.20 1.71 -4.11
CA ASP A 378 -16.95 2.36 -3.78
C ASP A 378 -16.97 2.68 -2.28
N LEU A 379 -15.94 2.25 -1.54
CA LEU A 379 -15.75 2.65 -0.14
C LEU A 379 -14.95 3.94 -0.09
N LEU A 380 -15.59 4.97 0.42
CA LEU A 380 -15.00 6.29 0.63
C LEU A 380 -14.58 6.44 2.10
N VAL A 381 -13.37 6.94 2.35
CA VAL A 381 -12.87 7.21 3.70
C VAL A 381 -12.46 8.70 3.86
N PRO A 382 -12.62 9.27 5.06
CA PRO A 382 -12.19 10.65 5.32
C PRO A 382 -10.69 10.85 5.00
N GLY A 383 -10.35 11.98 4.38
CA GLY A 383 -8.96 12.36 4.04
C GLY A 383 -8.45 11.84 2.70
N ILE A 384 -8.91 10.69 2.23
CA ILE A 384 -8.46 10.09 0.95
C ILE A 384 -9.56 10.11 -0.11
N GLY A 385 -10.81 9.82 0.24
CA GLY A 385 -11.87 9.51 -0.70
C GLY A 385 -11.93 8.01 -0.96
N GLU A 386 -12.10 7.58 -2.22
CA GLU A 386 -12.16 6.17 -2.60
C GLU A 386 -10.88 5.41 -2.20
N ILE A 387 -11.04 4.32 -1.44
CA ILE A 387 -9.98 3.40 -1.03
C ILE A 387 -10.20 1.98 -1.56
N ILE A 388 -11.45 1.58 -1.73
CA ILE A 388 -11.89 0.29 -2.30
C ILE A 388 -12.93 0.56 -3.37
N GLY A 389 -12.80 -0.11 -4.52
CA GLY A 389 -13.84 -0.25 -5.52
C GLY A 389 -14.19 -1.72 -5.71
N GLY A 390 -15.48 -2.05 -5.81
CA GLY A 390 -15.92 -3.43 -5.92
C GLY A 390 -17.29 -3.57 -6.57
N SER A 391 -17.76 -4.81 -6.72
CA SER A 391 -19.10 -5.09 -7.22
C SER A 391 -19.52 -6.54 -6.98
N GLN A 392 -20.81 -6.78 -7.01
CA GLN A 392 -21.30 -8.09 -7.40
C GLN A 392 -21.01 -8.28 -8.90
N ARG A 393 -20.56 -9.48 -9.27
CA ARG A 393 -20.19 -9.81 -10.64
C ARG A 393 -21.42 -10.28 -11.44
N GLU A 394 -21.45 -10.03 -12.75
CA GLU A 394 -22.55 -10.49 -13.58
C GLU A 394 -22.47 -11.99 -13.82
N GLU A 395 -23.42 -12.72 -13.25
CA GLU A 395 -23.52 -14.17 -13.34
C GLU A 395 -24.36 -14.67 -14.54
N ARG A 396 -25.11 -13.78 -15.20
CA ARG A 396 -26.00 -14.12 -16.32
C ARG A 396 -25.23 -14.01 -17.63
N TYR A 397 -25.06 -15.13 -18.30
CA TYR A 397 -24.25 -15.24 -19.53
C TYR A 397 -24.66 -14.22 -20.60
N ASP A 398 -25.96 -14.16 -20.93
CA ASP A 398 -26.46 -13.32 -22.03
C ASP A 398 -26.27 -11.81 -21.70
N VAL A 399 -26.54 -11.42 -20.46
CA VAL A 399 -26.34 -10.04 -19.99
C VAL A 399 -24.87 -9.64 -20.06
N LEU A 400 -23.96 -10.50 -19.60
CA LEU A 400 -22.52 -10.25 -19.65
C LEU A 400 -22.02 -10.12 -21.11
N LEU A 401 -22.48 -11.01 -21.99
CA LEU A 401 -22.12 -10.98 -23.41
C LEU A 401 -22.59 -9.69 -24.07
N ASP A 402 -23.81 -9.27 -23.76
CA ASP A 402 -24.37 -8.02 -24.31
C ASP A 402 -23.61 -6.79 -23.79
N ARG A 403 -23.20 -6.78 -22.53
CA ARG A 403 -22.38 -5.69 -21.97
C ARG A 403 -20.99 -5.60 -22.62
N ILE A 404 -20.33 -6.75 -22.86
CA ILE A 404 -19.05 -6.79 -23.60
C ILE A 404 -19.20 -6.14 -24.97
N LYS A 405 -20.27 -6.50 -25.70
CA LYS A 405 -20.55 -5.92 -27.02
C LYS A 405 -20.93 -4.43 -26.97
N GLU A 406 -21.76 -4.02 -26.00
CA GLU A 406 -22.18 -2.63 -25.79
C GLU A 406 -20.98 -1.70 -25.62
N LEU A 407 -19.95 -2.16 -24.91
CA LEU A 407 -18.70 -1.43 -24.70
C LEU A 407 -17.70 -1.56 -25.85
N GLY A 408 -18.07 -2.22 -26.94
CA GLY A 408 -17.22 -2.39 -28.12
C GLY A 408 -16.04 -3.34 -27.92
N LEU A 409 -16.06 -4.17 -26.88
CA LEU A 409 -15.06 -5.19 -26.59
C LEU A 409 -15.32 -6.42 -27.46
N ASN A 410 -14.24 -7.17 -27.79
CA ASN A 410 -14.35 -8.39 -28.57
C ASN A 410 -14.65 -9.58 -27.66
N PRO A 411 -15.82 -10.27 -27.76
CA PRO A 411 -16.14 -11.44 -26.94
C PRO A 411 -15.15 -12.59 -27.04
N GLU A 412 -14.43 -12.73 -28.16
CA GLU A 412 -13.43 -13.77 -28.36
C GLU A 412 -12.22 -13.61 -27.41
N ASP A 413 -11.93 -12.42 -26.93
CA ASP A 413 -10.86 -12.16 -25.97
C ASP A 413 -11.26 -12.58 -24.55
N TYR A 414 -12.58 -12.74 -24.31
CA TYR A 414 -13.17 -13.08 -23.02
C TYR A 414 -13.92 -14.44 -23.04
N TRP A 415 -13.67 -15.30 -24.05
CA TRP A 415 -14.38 -16.58 -24.21
C TRP A 415 -14.33 -17.45 -22.96
N TRP A 416 -13.15 -17.56 -22.34
CA TRP A 416 -12.91 -18.32 -21.13
C TRP A 416 -13.63 -17.74 -19.90
N TYR A 417 -13.76 -16.43 -19.81
CA TYR A 417 -14.47 -15.74 -18.77
C TYR A 417 -16.00 -15.90 -18.90
N LEU A 418 -16.50 -15.85 -20.14
CA LEU A 418 -17.90 -16.15 -20.46
C LEU A 418 -18.25 -17.61 -20.14
N GLU A 419 -17.34 -18.57 -20.35
CA GLU A 419 -17.56 -19.97 -20.02
C GLU A 419 -17.81 -20.23 -18.53
N LEU A 420 -17.27 -19.43 -17.65
CA LEU A 420 -17.54 -19.53 -16.21
C LEU A 420 -19.04 -19.43 -15.89
N ARG A 421 -19.82 -18.74 -16.73
CA ARG A 421 -21.27 -18.58 -16.57
C ARG A 421 -22.06 -19.77 -17.13
N LYS A 422 -21.44 -20.57 -18.00
CA LYS A 422 -22.05 -21.77 -18.58
C LYS A 422 -21.92 -23.01 -17.69
N TYR A 423 -20.81 -23.10 -16.96
CA TYR A 423 -20.43 -24.33 -16.24
C TYR A 423 -20.59 -24.15 -14.73
N GLY A 424 -21.84 -23.96 -14.28
CA GLY A 424 -22.17 -23.84 -12.87
C GLY A 424 -21.85 -22.46 -12.27
N GLY A 425 -22.00 -21.40 -13.06
CA GLY A 425 -21.88 -20.02 -12.60
C GLY A 425 -22.86 -19.72 -11.46
N THR A 426 -22.44 -18.94 -10.49
CA THR A 426 -23.26 -18.53 -9.35
C THR A 426 -23.05 -17.04 -9.06
N LYS A 427 -23.90 -16.43 -8.25
CA LYS A 427 -23.65 -15.10 -7.74
C LYS A 427 -22.28 -15.08 -7.02
N HIS A 428 -21.48 -14.08 -7.29
CA HIS A 428 -20.20 -13.86 -6.65
C HIS A 428 -19.87 -12.37 -6.68
N ALA A 429 -19.02 -11.95 -5.78
CA ALA A 429 -18.69 -10.56 -5.58
C ALA A 429 -17.19 -10.42 -5.19
N GLY A 430 -16.66 -9.23 -5.35
CA GLY A 430 -15.30 -8.94 -4.97
C GLY A 430 -14.95 -7.46 -5.13
N TYR A 431 -13.82 -7.09 -4.58
CA TYR A 431 -13.36 -5.70 -4.62
C TYR A 431 -11.84 -5.59 -4.83
N GLY A 432 -11.39 -4.40 -5.17
CA GLY A 432 -9.98 -4.05 -5.21
C GLY A 432 -9.63 -3.00 -4.16
N LEU A 433 -8.66 -3.29 -3.29
CA LEU A 433 -8.02 -2.32 -2.41
C LEU A 433 -6.66 -1.93 -3.00
N GLY A 434 -6.46 -0.65 -3.29
CA GLY A 434 -5.14 -0.12 -3.59
C GLY A 434 -4.24 -0.15 -2.35
N PHE A 435 -3.23 -1.03 -2.35
CA PHE A 435 -2.37 -1.22 -1.18
C PHE A 435 -1.65 0.06 -0.77
N GLU A 436 -1.14 0.82 -1.73
CA GLU A 436 -0.48 2.09 -1.48
C GLU A 436 -1.44 3.14 -0.90
N ARG A 437 -2.70 3.18 -1.35
CA ARG A 437 -3.72 4.07 -0.76
C ARG A 437 -3.96 3.70 0.70
N MET A 438 -4.00 2.41 1.03
CA MET A 438 -4.10 1.96 2.42
C MET A 438 -2.89 2.38 3.26
N ILE A 439 -1.66 2.27 2.73
CA ILE A 439 -0.47 2.74 3.43
C ILE A 439 -0.51 4.26 3.63
N MET A 440 -0.88 5.03 2.60
CA MET A 440 -1.08 6.49 2.75
C MET A 440 -2.10 6.79 3.86
N TYR A 441 -3.19 6.04 3.91
CA TYR A 441 -4.26 6.23 4.86
C TYR A 441 -3.81 6.01 6.32
N VAL A 442 -3.14 4.88 6.60
CA VAL A 442 -2.71 4.55 7.96
C VAL A 442 -1.47 5.32 8.42
N THR A 443 -0.71 5.91 7.51
CA THR A 443 0.50 6.69 7.84
C THR A 443 0.32 8.20 7.77
N GLY A 444 -0.77 8.68 7.17
CA GLY A 444 -0.98 10.11 6.90
C GLY A 444 -0.09 10.68 5.80
N MET A 445 0.62 9.82 5.04
CA MET A 445 1.44 10.27 3.91
C MET A 445 0.58 10.76 2.76
N SER A 446 0.89 11.94 2.23
CA SER A 446 0.08 12.62 1.22
C SER A 446 0.41 12.27 -0.23
N ASN A 447 1.48 11.50 -0.48
CA ASN A 447 1.94 11.20 -1.83
C ASN A 447 2.31 9.72 -1.98
N ILE A 448 1.74 9.07 -2.98
CA ILE A 448 1.95 7.64 -3.27
C ILE A 448 3.44 7.29 -3.48
N ARG A 449 4.23 8.22 -4.02
CA ARG A 449 5.68 8.04 -4.20
C ARG A 449 6.44 7.84 -2.89
N ASP A 450 5.83 8.24 -1.77
CA ASP A 450 6.45 8.16 -0.45
C ASP A 450 6.08 6.89 0.33
N VAL A 451 5.22 6.06 -0.23
CA VAL A 451 4.84 4.76 0.36
C VAL A 451 5.28 3.56 -0.50
N ILE A 452 5.96 3.82 -1.61
CA ILE A 452 6.56 2.82 -2.50
C ILE A 452 8.08 2.89 -2.36
N PRO A 453 8.82 1.78 -2.16
CA PRO A 453 10.28 1.81 -2.02
C PRO A 453 11.01 2.52 -3.15
N PHE A 454 10.72 2.14 -4.40
CA PHE A 454 11.23 2.72 -5.63
C PHE A 454 10.06 3.00 -6.57
N PRO A 455 9.43 4.17 -6.48
CA PRO A 455 8.21 4.47 -7.23
C PRO A 455 8.47 4.54 -8.74
N ARG A 456 7.53 3.99 -9.51
CA ARG A 456 7.47 4.11 -10.96
C ARG A 456 6.32 5.05 -11.32
N THR A 457 6.64 6.17 -11.93
CA THR A 457 5.67 7.16 -12.38
C THR A 457 6.11 7.71 -13.73
N THR A 458 5.26 8.46 -14.41
CA THR A 458 5.62 9.10 -15.68
C THR A 458 6.95 9.83 -15.57
N GLY A 459 7.90 9.48 -16.42
CA GLY A 459 9.24 10.09 -16.49
C GLY A 459 10.23 9.69 -15.38
N THR A 460 9.90 8.69 -14.53
CA THR A 460 10.77 8.24 -13.42
C THR A 460 10.96 6.73 -13.37
N ALA A 461 12.20 6.28 -13.55
CA ALA A 461 12.63 4.88 -13.42
C ALA A 461 14.13 4.75 -13.06
N GLU A 462 14.68 5.69 -12.28
CA GLU A 462 16.13 5.83 -12.06
C GLU A 462 16.75 4.76 -11.15
N PHE A 463 15.97 4.03 -10.37
CA PHE A 463 16.46 3.02 -9.42
C PHE A 463 16.03 1.61 -9.80
#